data_e83a7f853276d5a9adde33fed287a225
#
_entry.id   e83a7f853276d5a9adde33fed287a225
#
_cell.length_a   1.000
_cell.length_b   1.000
_cell.length_c   1.000
_cell.angle_alpha   90.00
_cell.angle_beta   90.00
_cell.angle_gamma   90.00
#
_symmetry.space_group_name_H-M   'P 1'
#
loop_
_entity.id
_entity.type
_entity.pdbx_description
1 polymer ?
#
loop_
_entity_poly.entity_id
_entity_poly.type
_entity_poly.pdbx_seq_one_letter_code
_entity_poly.pdbx_strand_id
1 'polypeptide(L)'
;LIKAHSGEKAPLLPASAERPSWFNPLVDDLADRIQQRINQAAHVTPINLVALAILGTPKHAISRPDLLRFLELSQQLLRDLPYGPRVSMTEMAPAEMIDYALQMEWIQCKPHPLGDVLSAEGESGVLLSYFRNNISHLFAVAGWVACCFLNNRRLSVAGVVRMGQQLYPFLKSELFLPWDEEEFARRTEQVADWLVDREVLSKSSDGVFLSRPRE
;
A
#
# COMPACT_ATOMS: atom_id res chain seq x y z
N LEU A 1 -1.59 -11.29 26.50
CA LEU A 1 -2.44 -10.10 26.41
C LEU A 1 -3.16 -9.83 27.73
N ILE A 2 -4.12 -10.68 28.14
CA ILE A 2 -4.92 -10.48 29.38
C ILE A 2 -4.03 -10.18 30.58
N LYS A 3 -2.99 -10.99 30.81
CA LYS A 3 -2.05 -10.78 31.93
C LYS A 3 -1.28 -9.46 31.84
N ALA A 4 -0.96 -8.98 30.63
CA ALA A 4 -0.26 -7.71 30.44
C ALA A 4 -1.14 -6.50 30.77
N HIS A 5 -2.45 -6.59 30.60
CA HIS A 5 -3.41 -5.52 30.87
C HIS A 5 -4.04 -5.59 32.26
N SER A 6 -4.25 -6.79 32.81
CA SER A 6 -4.88 -6.99 34.13
C SER A 6 -3.89 -7.10 35.29
N GLY A 7 -2.61 -7.35 35.01
CA GLY A 7 -1.58 -7.57 36.03
C GLY A 7 -1.67 -8.92 36.76
N GLU A 8 -2.79 -9.62 36.68
CA GLU A 8 -3.07 -10.88 37.38
C GLU A 8 -3.84 -11.87 36.47
N LYS A 9 -4.12 -13.08 36.97
CA LYS A 9 -5.07 -13.97 36.32
C LYS A 9 -6.43 -13.30 36.34
N ALA A 10 -6.92 -12.89 35.16
CA ALA A 10 -8.24 -12.30 35.04
C ALA A 10 -9.31 -13.26 35.58
N PRO A 11 -10.09 -12.87 36.61
CA PRO A 11 -11.19 -13.67 37.07
C PRO A 11 -12.25 -13.76 35.97
N LEU A 12 -12.97 -14.88 35.93
CA LEU A 12 -14.20 -14.98 35.12
C LEU A 12 -15.20 -13.97 35.68
N LEU A 13 -15.47 -12.91 34.92
CA LEU A 13 -16.43 -11.88 35.30
C LEU A 13 -17.85 -12.41 35.07
N PRO A 14 -18.76 -12.27 36.04
CA PRO A 14 -20.17 -12.54 35.81
C PRO A 14 -20.74 -11.59 34.76
N ALA A 15 -21.72 -12.04 33.99
CA ALA A 15 -22.31 -11.28 32.88
C ALA A 15 -22.90 -9.91 33.29
N SER A 16 -23.17 -9.71 34.60
CA SER A 16 -23.72 -8.47 35.17
C SER A 16 -22.65 -7.53 35.78
N ALA A 17 -21.38 -7.90 35.76
CA ALA A 17 -20.33 -7.07 36.34
C ALA A 17 -19.99 -5.88 35.43
N GLU A 18 -19.73 -4.71 36.03
CA GLU A 18 -19.14 -3.59 35.30
C GLU A 18 -17.81 -4.00 34.67
N ARG A 19 -17.57 -3.54 33.43
CA ARG A 19 -16.33 -3.84 32.74
C ARG A 19 -15.14 -3.17 33.44
N PRO A 20 -14.09 -3.92 33.83
CA PRO A 20 -12.89 -3.35 34.42
C PRO A 20 -12.23 -2.33 33.49
N SER A 21 -11.49 -1.38 34.03
CA SER A 21 -10.80 -0.33 33.25
C SER A 21 -9.83 -0.87 32.19
N TRP A 22 -9.25 -2.03 32.43
CA TRP A 22 -8.34 -2.71 31.48
C TRP A 22 -9.05 -3.40 30.30
N PHE A 23 -10.37 -3.58 30.35
CA PHE A 23 -11.10 -4.39 29.35
C PHE A 23 -11.09 -3.75 27.96
N ASN A 24 -11.44 -2.47 27.85
CA ASN A 24 -11.45 -1.78 26.54
C ASN A 24 -10.05 -1.69 25.96
N PRO A 25 -9.00 -1.27 26.68
CA PRO A 25 -7.62 -1.31 26.17
C PRO A 25 -7.16 -2.70 25.70
N LEU A 26 -7.61 -3.77 26.38
CA LEU A 26 -7.32 -5.14 25.93
C LEU A 26 -8.01 -5.48 24.60
N VAL A 27 -9.27 -5.08 24.45
CA VAL A 27 -10.03 -5.33 23.21
C VAL A 27 -9.39 -4.58 22.03
N ASP A 28 -9.00 -3.33 22.25
CA ASP A 28 -8.35 -2.49 21.24
C ASP A 28 -6.99 -3.09 20.83
N ASP A 29 -6.13 -3.46 21.78
CA ASP A 29 -4.84 -4.13 21.50
C ASP A 29 -5.03 -5.47 20.79
N LEU A 30 -6.06 -6.23 21.13
CA LEU A 30 -6.38 -7.48 20.45
C LEU A 30 -6.82 -7.24 19.00
N ALA A 31 -7.69 -6.24 18.78
CA ALA A 31 -8.16 -5.87 17.45
C ALA A 31 -7.00 -5.43 16.55
N ASP A 32 -6.13 -4.55 17.04
CA ASP A 32 -4.94 -4.08 16.32
C ASP A 32 -4.02 -5.24 15.93
N ARG A 33 -3.74 -6.15 16.86
CA ARG A 33 -2.90 -7.33 16.58
C ARG A 33 -3.52 -8.30 15.59
N ILE A 34 -4.84 -8.47 15.61
CA ILE A 34 -5.53 -9.28 14.61
C ILE A 34 -5.37 -8.65 13.24
N GLN A 35 -5.64 -7.36 13.10
CA GLN A 35 -5.52 -6.65 11.83
C GLN A 35 -4.07 -6.65 11.30
N GLN A 36 -3.10 -6.39 12.16
CA GLN A 36 -1.68 -6.47 11.77
C GLN A 36 -1.28 -7.88 11.29
N ARG A 37 -1.81 -8.94 11.92
CA ARG A 37 -1.53 -10.32 11.50
C ARG A 37 -2.20 -10.68 10.17
N ILE A 38 -3.40 -10.17 9.92
CA ILE A 38 -4.08 -10.30 8.63
C ILE A 38 -3.23 -9.62 7.55
N ASN A 39 -2.81 -8.38 7.77
CA ASN A 39 -1.94 -7.63 6.85
C ASN A 39 -0.62 -8.36 6.56
N GLN A 40 0.01 -8.94 7.60
CA GLN A 40 1.27 -9.69 7.46
C GLN A 40 1.12 -11.01 6.70
N ALA A 41 -0.09 -11.52 6.53
CA ALA A 41 -0.40 -12.76 5.81
C ALA A 41 -1.12 -12.50 4.48
N ALA A 42 -1.05 -11.27 3.96
CA ALA A 42 -1.71 -10.91 2.71
C ALA A 42 -1.16 -11.71 1.52
N HIS A 43 -2.05 -12.13 0.63
CA HIS A 43 -1.70 -12.67 -0.68
C HIS A 43 -2.12 -11.68 -1.77
N VAL A 44 -1.16 -11.25 -2.57
CA VAL A 44 -1.38 -10.28 -3.65
C VAL A 44 -1.80 -11.03 -4.91
N THR A 45 -3.05 -10.92 -5.28
CA THR A 45 -3.61 -11.51 -6.50
C THR A 45 -3.43 -10.58 -7.71
N PRO A 46 -3.56 -11.05 -8.97
CA PRO A 46 -3.48 -10.22 -10.15
C PRO A 46 -4.41 -9.01 -10.10
N ILE A 47 -5.66 -9.25 -9.68
CA ILE A 47 -6.66 -8.19 -9.65
C ILE A 47 -6.39 -7.13 -8.57
N ASN A 48 -5.73 -7.48 -7.48
CA ASN A 48 -5.34 -6.50 -6.46
C ASN A 48 -4.43 -5.41 -7.07
N LEU A 49 -3.41 -5.82 -7.86
CA LEU A 49 -2.47 -4.91 -8.50
C LEU A 49 -3.12 -4.10 -9.63
N VAL A 50 -3.94 -4.73 -10.45
CA VAL A 50 -4.72 -4.03 -11.49
C VAL A 50 -5.67 -3.01 -10.87
N ALA A 51 -6.36 -3.37 -9.80
CA ALA A 51 -7.25 -2.46 -9.07
C ALA A 51 -6.49 -1.27 -8.47
N LEU A 52 -5.31 -1.53 -7.87
CA LEU A 52 -4.46 -0.47 -7.31
C LEU A 52 -4.06 0.54 -8.38
N ALA A 53 -3.65 0.07 -9.56
CA ALA A 53 -3.26 0.93 -10.68
C ALA A 53 -4.44 1.76 -11.20
N ILE A 54 -5.52 1.10 -11.60
CA ILE A 54 -6.65 1.76 -12.28
C ILE A 54 -7.34 2.76 -11.36
N LEU A 55 -7.62 2.40 -10.11
CA LEU A 55 -8.27 3.29 -9.17
C LEU A 55 -7.37 4.44 -8.69
N GLY A 56 -6.05 4.32 -8.88
CA GLY A 56 -5.09 5.39 -8.63
C GLY A 56 -4.99 6.43 -9.74
N THR A 57 -5.65 6.22 -10.89
CA THR A 57 -5.58 7.12 -12.05
C THR A 57 -6.83 7.99 -12.19
N PRO A 58 -6.71 9.19 -12.80
CA PRO A 58 -7.86 10.03 -13.11
C PRO A 58 -8.87 9.28 -13.99
N LYS A 59 -10.17 9.41 -13.66
CA LYS A 59 -11.28 8.75 -14.37
C LYS A 59 -11.16 7.21 -14.41
N HIS A 60 -10.36 6.61 -13.53
CA HIS A 60 -10.11 5.17 -13.48
C HIS A 60 -9.72 4.58 -14.84
N ALA A 61 -8.84 5.28 -15.54
CA ALA A 61 -8.40 4.92 -16.87
C ALA A 61 -6.88 5.08 -17.01
N ILE A 62 -6.24 4.11 -17.66
CA ILE A 62 -4.78 4.05 -17.82
C ILE A 62 -4.43 3.46 -19.19
N SER A 63 -3.33 3.90 -19.81
CA SER A 63 -2.82 3.26 -21.02
C SER A 63 -2.31 1.85 -20.73
N ARG A 64 -2.41 0.93 -21.70
CA ARG A 64 -1.88 -0.44 -21.54
C ARG A 64 -0.37 -0.45 -21.21
N PRO A 65 0.50 0.35 -21.86
CA PRO A 65 1.92 0.41 -21.50
C PRO A 65 2.17 0.92 -20.06
N ASP A 66 1.44 1.95 -19.61
CA ASP A 66 1.60 2.48 -18.25
C ASP A 66 1.14 1.45 -17.21
N LEU A 67 0.05 0.72 -17.47
CA LEU A 67 -0.40 -0.35 -16.59
C LEU A 67 0.64 -1.48 -16.51
N LEU A 68 1.20 -1.92 -17.63
CA LEU A 68 2.28 -2.92 -17.64
C LEU A 68 3.45 -2.48 -16.78
N ARG A 69 3.94 -1.27 -16.99
CA ARG A 69 5.04 -0.70 -16.20
C ARG A 69 4.71 -0.62 -14.71
N PHE A 70 3.49 -0.22 -14.36
CA PHE A 70 3.06 -0.17 -12.96
C PHE A 70 3.05 -1.55 -12.31
N LEU A 71 2.53 -2.56 -13.01
CA LEU A 71 2.48 -3.95 -12.53
C LEU A 71 3.88 -4.52 -12.33
N GLU A 72 4.80 -4.30 -13.27
CA GLU A 72 6.20 -4.70 -13.17
C GLU A 72 6.89 -4.07 -11.96
N LEU A 73 6.78 -2.74 -11.80
CA LEU A 73 7.35 -2.03 -10.68
C LEU A 73 6.76 -2.49 -9.34
N SER A 74 5.45 -2.73 -9.30
CA SER A 74 4.77 -3.19 -8.09
C SER A 74 5.24 -4.58 -7.65
N GLN A 75 5.40 -5.52 -8.58
CA GLN A 75 5.95 -6.84 -8.29
C GLN A 75 7.41 -6.76 -7.83
N GLN A 76 8.23 -5.93 -8.49
CA GLN A 76 9.63 -5.73 -8.11
C GLN A 76 9.73 -5.11 -6.71
N LEU A 77 8.91 -4.10 -6.39
CA LEU A 77 8.88 -3.48 -5.07
C LEU A 77 8.59 -4.51 -3.97
N LEU A 78 7.59 -5.36 -4.18
CA LEU A 78 7.21 -6.37 -3.19
C LEU A 78 8.27 -7.48 -3.01
N ARG A 79 9.07 -7.77 -4.06
CA ARG A 79 10.21 -8.70 -3.97
C ARG A 79 11.41 -8.10 -3.28
N ASP A 80 11.77 -6.87 -3.65
CA ASP A 80 13.00 -6.21 -3.20
C ASP A 80 12.85 -5.63 -1.78
N LEU A 81 11.66 -5.10 -1.46
CA LEU A 81 11.34 -4.48 -0.18
C LEU A 81 10.06 -5.08 0.43
N PRO A 82 10.09 -6.35 0.85
CA PRO A 82 8.91 -7.04 1.34
C PRO A 82 8.34 -6.38 2.61
N TYR A 83 7.02 -6.33 2.71
CA TYR A 83 6.33 -5.88 3.91
C TYR A 83 6.59 -6.80 5.12
N GLY A 84 6.64 -8.08 4.87
CA GLY A 84 6.93 -9.10 5.87
C GLY A 84 7.08 -10.49 5.27
N PRO A 85 7.62 -11.45 6.03
CA PRO A 85 8.05 -12.76 5.50
C PRO A 85 6.89 -13.68 5.08
N ARG A 86 5.65 -13.36 5.45
CA ARG A 86 4.47 -14.18 5.14
C ARG A 86 3.62 -13.59 4.01
N VAL A 87 3.97 -12.39 3.53
CA VAL A 87 3.30 -11.81 2.35
C VAL A 87 3.73 -12.61 1.13
N SER A 88 2.77 -12.99 0.33
CA SER A 88 2.99 -13.70 -0.93
C SER A 88 2.30 -12.97 -2.08
N MET A 89 2.71 -13.25 -3.31
CA MET A 89 2.08 -12.65 -4.49
C MET A 89 2.00 -13.65 -5.63
N THR A 90 1.15 -13.33 -6.60
CA THR A 90 1.02 -14.06 -7.86
C THR A 90 2.34 -14.10 -8.64
N GLU A 91 2.63 -15.24 -9.26
CA GLU A 91 3.73 -15.42 -10.21
C GLU A 91 3.36 -15.03 -11.65
N MET A 92 2.11 -14.65 -11.88
CA MET A 92 1.60 -14.29 -13.20
C MET A 92 2.37 -13.08 -13.76
N ALA A 93 2.72 -13.12 -15.04
CA ALA A 93 3.37 -12.01 -15.70
C ALA A 93 2.42 -10.79 -15.85
N PRO A 94 2.93 -9.55 -15.86
CA PRO A 94 2.09 -8.34 -15.96
C PRO A 94 1.10 -8.35 -17.13
N ALA A 95 1.51 -8.81 -18.30
CA ALA A 95 0.62 -8.92 -19.47
C ALA A 95 -0.52 -9.91 -19.23
N GLU A 96 -0.22 -11.06 -18.62
CA GLU A 96 -1.21 -12.08 -18.28
C GLU A 96 -2.20 -11.60 -17.22
N MET A 97 -1.76 -10.75 -16.27
CA MET A 97 -2.65 -10.13 -15.29
C MET A 97 -3.68 -9.21 -15.95
N ILE A 98 -3.27 -8.45 -16.98
CA ILE A 98 -4.16 -7.59 -17.73
C ILE A 98 -5.18 -8.43 -18.51
N ASP A 99 -4.70 -9.45 -19.20
CA ASP A 99 -5.56 -10.33 -19.99
C ASP A 99 -6.55 -11.10 -19.09
N TYR A 100 -6.12 -11.54 -17.91
CA TYR A 100 -6.99 -12.13 -16.90
C TYR A 100 -8.07 -11.14 -16.41
N ALA A 101 -7.70 -9.90 -16.13
CA ALA A 101 -8.67 -8.89 -15.69
C ALA A 101 -9.69 -8.53 -16.78
N LEU A 102 -9.28 -8.53 -18.05
CA LEU A 102 -10.16 -8.37 -19.21
C LEU A 102 -11.09 -9.57 -19.39
N GLN A 103 -10.57 -10.78 -19.29
CA GLN A 103 -11.36 -12.02 -19.39
C GLN A 103 -12.45 -12.13 -18.32
N MET A 104 -12.14 -11.64 -17.12
CA MET A 104 -13.07 -11.60 -15.99
C MET A 104 -14.03 -10.40 -16.03
N GLU A 105 -13.95 -9.56 -17.07
CA GLU A 105 -14.80 -8.37 -17.29
C GLU A 105 -14.71 -7.32 -16.15
N TRP A 106 -13.64 -7.35 -15.35
CA TRP A 106 -13.42 -6.35 -14.29
C TRP A 106 -12.91 -5.02 -14.81
N ILE A 107 -12.26 -5.05 -15.98
CA ILE A 107 -11.81 -3.88 -16.72
C ILE A 107 -12.22 -4.02 -18.19
N GLN A 108 -12.28 -2.89 -18.87
CA GLN A 108 -12.61 -2.82 -20.30
C GLN A 108 -11.45 -2.20 -21.07
N CYS A 109 -11.27 -2.65 -22.30
CA CYS A 109 -10.30 -2.09 -23.23
C CYS A 109 -11.04 -1.23 -24.27
N LYS A 110 -10.63 0.04 -24.37
CA LYS A 110 -11.12 0.96 -25.42
C LYS A 110 -9.97 1.26 -26.37
N PRO A 111 -10.07 0.82 -27.64
CA PRO A 111 -9.08 1.15 -28.66
C PRO A 111 -8.95 2.66 -28.81
N HIS A 112 -7.72 3.18 -28.85
CA HIS A 112 -7.45 4.58 -29.09
C HIS A 112 -6.25 4.73 -30.04
N PRO A 113 -6.23 5.74 -30.94
CA PRO A 113 -5.13 5.93 -31.92
C PRO A 113 -3.73 6.06 -31.29
N LEU A 114 -3.65 6.51 -30.04
CA LEU A 114 -2.39 6.65 -29.29
C LEU A 114 -2.10 5.45 -28.37
N GLY A 115 -2.81 4.34 -28.56
CA GLY A 115 -2.68 3.12 -27.75
C GLY A 115 -3.93 2.81 -26.92
N ASP A 116 -4.15 1.53 -26.66
CA ASP A 116 -5.32 1.05 -25.93
C ASP A 116 -5.41 1.64 -24.52
N VAL A 117 -6.62 2.05 -24.15
CA VAL A 117 -6.95 2.56 -22.82
C VAL A 117 -7.75 1.51 -22.06
N LEU A 118 -7.26 1.14 -20.89
CA LEU A 118 -7.91 0.23 -19.98
C LEU A 118 -8.64 1.04 -18.88
N SER A 119 -9.90 0.70 -18.62
CA SER A 119 -10.71 1.45 -17.65
C SER A 119 -11.64 0.54 -16.85
N ALA A 120 -12.04 1.01 -15.67
CA ALA A 120 -13.09 0.40 -14.87
C ALA A 120 -14.29 1.35 -14.80
N GLU A 121 -15.47 0.85 -15.13
CA GLU A 121 -16.71 1.63 -15.15
C GLU A 121 -17.80 0.98 -14.28
N GLY A 122 -18.70 1.81 -13.77
CA GLY A 122 -19.89 1.37 -13.04
C GLY A 122 -19.57 0.54 -11.79
N GLU A 123 -20.26 -0.59 -11.62
CA GLU A 123 -20.14 -1.46 -10.44
C GLU A 123 -18.76 -2.11 -10.31
N SER A 124 -18.02 -2.28 -11.41
CA SER A 124 -16.66 -2.81 -11.36
C SER A 124 -15.73 -1.95 -10.52
N GLY A 125 -15.91 -0.61 -10.50
CA GLY A 125 -15.12 0.29 -9.65
C GLY A 125 -15.31 0.02 -8.15
N VAL A 126 -16.52 -0.36 -7.72
CA VAL A 126 -16.80 -0.71 -6.32
C VAL A 126 -16.08 -2.01 -5.95
N LEU A 127 -16.21 -3.03 -6.80
CA LEU A 127 -15.54 -4.32 -6.61
C LEU A 127 -14.00 -4.16 -6.58
N LEU A 128 -13.46 -3.40 -7.50
CA LEU A 128 -12.03 -3.11 -7.56
C LEU A 128 -11.55 -2.37 -6.29
N SER A 129 -12.38 -1.50 -5.70
CA SER A 129 -12.03 -0.83 -4.44
C SER A 129 -11.81 -1.84 -3.31
N TYR A 130 -12.63 -2.87 -3.23
CA TYR A 130 -12.43 -3.96 -2.26
C TYR A 130 -11.08 -4.66 -2.47
N PHE A 131 -10.77 -5.04 -3.71
CA PHE A 131 -9.49 -5.71 -4.01
C PHE A 131 -8.29 -4.80 -3.73
N ARG A 132 -8.34 -3.52 -4.10
CA ARG A 132 -7.30 -2.53 -3.77
C ARG A 132 -7.06 -2.43 -2.27
N ASN A 133 -8.14 -2.33 -1.48
CA ASN A 133 -8.05 -2.11 -0.04
C ASN A 133 -7.35 -3.28 0.68
N ASN A 134 -7.49 -4.50 0.17
CA ASN A 134 -6.83 -5.67 0.73
C ASN A 134 -5.30 -5.61 0.71
N ILE A 135 -4.70 -4.79 -0.17
CA ILE A 135 -3.25 -4.67 -0.32
C ILE A 135 -2.71 -3.25 -0.11
N SER A 136 -3.56 -2.26 0.17
CA SER A 136 -3.14 -0.85 0.30
C SER A 136 -2.04 -0.66 1.34
N HIS A 137 -2.05 -1.43 2.42
CA HIS A 137 -1.04 -1.39 3.47
C HIS A 137 0.37 -1.79 2.97
N LEU A 138 0.46 -2.66 1.96
CA LEU A 138 1.74 -3.09 1.37
C LEU A 138 2.43 -1.96 0.59
N PHE A 139 1.65 -1.02 0.08
CA PHE A 139 2.10 0.10 -0.73
C PHE A 139 2.08 1.44 0.00
N ALA A 140 1.81 1.44 1.32
CA ALA A 140 1.68 2.66 2.11
C ALA A 140 2.92 3.57 2.01
N VAL A 141 4.12 3.01 2.14
CA VAL A 141 5.38 3.78 2.06
C VAL A 141 5.64 4.28 0.64
N ALA A 142 5.48 3.43 -0.37
CA ALA A 142 5.67 3.83 -1.77
C ALA A 142 4.65 4.87 -2.21
N GLY A 143 3.38 4.70 -1.80
CA GLY A 143 2.32 5.68 -2.01
C GLY A 143 2.63 7.02 -1.35
N TRP A 144 3.14 7.01 -0.12
CA TRP A 144 3.58 8.21 0.56
C TRP A 144 4.69 8.95 -0.22
N VAL A 145 5.76 8.23 -0.59
CA VAL A 145 6.86 8.82 -1.37
C VAL A 145 6.34 9.40 -2.68
N ALA A 146 5.48 8.66 -3.41
CA ALA A 146 4.89 9.15 -4.64
C ALA A 146 4.04 10.42 -4.43
N CYS A 147 3.23 10.48 -3.36
CA CYS A 147 2.43 11.65 -3.01
C CYS A 147 3.28 12.91 -2.78
N CYS A 148 4.48 12.77 -2.22
CA CYS A 148 5.40 13.89 -2.03
C CYS A 148 5.76 14.58 -3.35
N PHE A 149 5.77 13.85 -4.48
CA PHE A 149 6.18 14.35 -5.80
C PHE A 149 5.00 14.68 -6.73
N LEU A 150 3.76 14.57 -6.29
CA LEU A 150 2.59 14.98 -7.10
C LEU A 150 2.63 16.46 -7.46
N ASN A 151 2.98 17.31 -6.50
CA ASN A 151 3.03 18.76 -6.67
C ASN A 151 4.42 19.36 -6.49
N ASN A 152 5.40 18.56 -6.10
CA ASN A 152 6.78 19.00 -5.86
C ASN A 152 7.69 18.28 -6.84
N ARG A 153 8.52 19.05 -7.54
CA ARG A 153 9.54 18.49 -8.43
C ARG A 153 10.85 18.19 -7.72
N ARG A 154 11.05 18.76 -6.54
CA ARG A 154 12.32 18.72 -5.81
C ARG A 154 12.07 18.70 -4.31
N LEU A 155 12.56 17.68 -3.61
CA LEU A 155 12.44 17.53 -2.16
C LEU A 155 13.71 16.89 -1.60
N SER A 156 14.17 17.38 -0.44
CA SER A 156 15.27 16.72 0.27
C SER A 156 14.81 15.41 0.90
N VAL A 157 15.72 14.43 1.03
CA VAL A 157 15.47 13.17 1.74
C VAL A 157 14.90 13.45 3.13
N ALA A 158 15.57 14.32 3.91
CA ALA A 158 15.12 14.70 5.23
C ALA A 158 13.73 15.36 5.24
N GLY A 159 13.37 16.08 4.17
CA GLY A 159 12.03 16.66 4.01
C GLY A 159 10.95 15.61 3.83
N VAL A 160 11.17 14.62 2.95
CA VAL A 160 10.25 13.49 2.72
C VAL A 160 10.05 12.69 4.00
N VAL A 161 11.13 12.34 4.70
CA VAL A 161 11.09 11.58 5.94
C VAL A 161 10.33 12.34 7.03
N ARG A 162 10.68 13.61 7.28
CA ARG A 162 10.03 14.43 8.33
C ARG A 162 8.54 14.62 8.11
N MET A 163 8.12 14.91 6.86
CA MET A 163 6.70 15.00 6.54
C MET A 163 6.00 13.65 6.71
N GLY A 164 6.68 12.55 6.36
CA GLY A 164 6.18 11.20 6.54
C GLY A 164 5.96 10.86 8.01
N GLN A 165 6.88 11.20 8.89
CA GLN A 165 6.73 10.98 10.33
C GLN A 165 5.51 11.71 10.91
N GLN A 166 5.22 12.94 10.44
CA GLN A 166 4.01 13.66 10.86
C GLN A 166 2.71 13.00 10.42
N LEU A 167 2.70 12.39 9.24
CA LEU A 167 1.54 11.68 8.70
C LEU A 167 1.40 10.26 9.26
N TYR A 168 2.49 9.67 9.72
CA TYR A 168 2.56 8.26 10.09
C TYR A 168 1.52 7.81 11.13
N PRO A 169 1.21 8.55 12.21
CA PRO A 169 0.18 8.16 13.17
C PRO A 169 -1.18 7.88 12.51
N PHE A 170 -1.55 8.66 11.50
CA PHE A 170 -2.79 8.49 10.73
C PHE A 170 -2.70 7.26 9.81
N LEU A 171 -1.59 7.11 9.08
CA LEU A 171 -1.39 5.92 8.24
C LEU A 171 -1.37 4.64 9.05
N LYS A 172 -0.73 4.67 10.22
CA LYS A 172 -0.66 3.53 11.13
C LYS A 172 -2.04 3.11 11.63
N SER A 173 -2.86 4.07 12.03
CA SER A 173 -4.23 3.83 12.49
C SER A 173 -5.13 3.28 11.38
N GLU A 174 -5.10 3.88 10.19
CA GLU A 174 -5.96 3.49 9.07
C GLU A 174 -5.57 2.13 8.44
N LEU A 175 -4.27 1.86 8.38
CA LEU A 175 -3.74 0.69 7.69
C LEU A 175 -3.19 -0.38 8.63
N PHE A 176 -3.31 -0.19 9.94
CA PHE A 176 -2.81 -1.11 10.97
C PHE A 176 -1.34 -1.51 10.74
N LEU A 177 -0.48 -0.50 10.45
CA LEU A 177 0.93 -0.73 10.17
C LEU A 177 1.66 -1.18 11.45
N PRO A 178 2.52 -2.21 11.38
CA PRO A 178 3.14 -2.79 12.57
C PRO A 178 4.37 -2.00 13.06
N TRP A 179 4.85 -1.04 12.29
CA TRP A 179 6.11 -0.34 12.52
C TRP A 179 5.98 0.75 13.58
N ASP A 180 7.10 1.17 14.15
CA ASP A 180 7.23 2.45 14.85
C ASP A 180 7.62 3.57 13.86
N GLU A 181 7.79 4.79 14.37
CA GLU A 181 8.14 5.96 13.55
C GLU A 181 9.54 5.86 12.95
N GLU A 182 10.50 5.27 13.67
CA GLU A 182 11.87 5.10 13.21
C GLU A 182 11.93 4.09 12.04
N GLU A 183 11.26 2.96 12.20
CA GLU A 183 11.17 1.95 11.15
C GLU A 183 10.44 2.49 9.91
N PHE A 184 9.38 3.28 10.09
CA PHE A 184 8.69 3.93 8.97
C PHE A 184 9.60 4.94 8.25
N ALA A 185 10.37 5.73 8.99
CA ALA A 185 11.35 6.67 8.43
C ALA A 185 12.41 5.91 7.60
N ARG A 186 13.00 4.85 8.16
CA ARG A 186 13.98 4.00 7.49
C ARG A 186 13.42 3.37 6.21
N ARG A 187 12.19 2.85 6.25
CA ARG A 187 11.51 2.30 5.06
C ARG A 187 11.23 3.37 4.01
N THR A 188 10.92 4.59 4.43
CA THR A 188 10.72 5.73 3.51
C THR A 188 12.00 6.05 2.74
N GLU A 189 13.15 6.07 3.41
CA GLU A 189 14.45 6.25 2.75
C GLU A 189 14.75 5.09 1.77
N GLN A 190 14.56 3.85 2.21
CA GLN A 190 14.79 2.67 1.38
C GLN A 190 13.94 2.67 0.10
N VAL A 191 12.65 3.00 0.21
CA VAL A 191 11.76 3.09 -0.95
C VAL A 191 12.16 4.24 -1.87
N ALA A 192 12.55 5.39 -1.32
CA ALA A 192 12.97 6.52 -2.12
C ALA A 192 14.27 6.22 -2.90
N ASP A 193 15.25 5.59 -2.27
CA ASP A 193 16.49 5.16 -2.93
C ASP A 193 16.20 4.05 -3.96
N TRP A 194 15.32 3.09 -3.65
CA TRP A 194 14.86 2.06 -4.60
C TRP A 194 14.22 2.67 -5.86
N LEU A 195 13.42 3.75 -5.70
CA LEU A 195 12.82 4.47 -6.82
C LEU A 195 13.86 5.21 -7.67
N VAL A 196 14.98 5.64 -7.07
CA VAL A 196 16.13 6.18 -7.80
C VAL A 196 16.81 5.10 -8.63
N ASP A 197 17.06 3.93 -8.05
CA ASP A 197 17.69 2.81 -8.74
C ASP A 197 16.82 2.29 -9.92
N ARG A 198 15.52 2.48 -9.85
CA ARG A 198 14.56 2.15 -10.93
C ARG A 198 14.28 3.31 -11.87
N GLU A 199 15.02 4.40 -11.77
CA GLU A 199 14.89 5.59 -12.64
C GLU A 199 13.52 6.29 -12.58
N VAL A 200 12.72 6.03 -11.53
CA VAL A 200 11.45 6.73 -11.27
C VAL A 200 11.71 8.11 -10.66
N LEU A 201 12.69 8.17 -9.76
CA LEU A 201 13.26 9.40 -9.22
C LEU A 201 14.70 9.55 -9.67
N SER A 202 15.27 10.74 -9.48
CA SER A 202 16.71 10.95 -9.52
C SER A 202 17.16 11.61 -8.22
N LYS A 203 18.43 11.39 -7.83
CA LYS A 203 19.01 11.97 -6.61
C LYS A 203 20.22 12.81 -7.01
N SER A 204 20.24 14.08 -6.60
CA SER A 204 21.37 14.96 -6.84
C SER A 204 22.46 14.75 -5.77
N SER A 205 23.67 15.26 -6.04
CA SER A 205 24.82 15.12 -5.15
C SER A 205 24.62 15.75 -3.76
N ASP A 206 23.70 16.70 -3.64
CA ASP A 206 23.32 17.37 -2.39
C ASP A 206 22.19 16.62 -1.63
N GLY A 207 21.86 15.39 -2.03
CA GLY A 207 20.87 14.56 -1.37
C GLY A 207 19.42 14.99 -1.59
N VAL A 208 19.13 15.62 -2.72
CA VAL A 208 17.79 16.05 -3.11
C VAL A 208 17.22 15.07 -4.13
N PHE A 209 16.01 14.59 -3.88
CA PHE A 209 15.24 13.82 -4.85
C PHE A 209 14.56 14.73 -5.87
N LEU A 210 14.55 14.29 -7.10
CA LEU A 210 13.94 14.98 -8.23
C LEU A 210 12.94 14.04 -8.91
N SER A 211 11.71 14.51 -9.14
CA SER A 211 10.79 13.77 -10.01
C SER A 211 11.26 13.87 -11.46
N ARG A 212 11.31 12.74 -12.17
CA ARG A 212 11.60 12.77 -13.61
C ARG A 212 10.34 13.21 -14.36
N PRO A 213 10.44 14.13 -15.34
CA PRO A 213 9.32 14.41 -16.25
C PRO A 213 8.94 13.12 -16.99
N ARG A 214 7.64 12.91 -17.22
CA ARG A 214 7.19 11.91 -18.18
C ARG A 214 7.57 12.42 -19.58
N GLU A 215 8.39 11.68 -20.29
CA GLU A 215 8.63 11.88 -21.72
C GLU A 215 7.40 11.47 -22.53
#